data_e9d53e482a6dc6abf5215fe6a797c0c5
#
_entry.id   e9d53e482a6dc6abf5215fe6a797c0c5
#
_cell.length_a   1.000
_cell.length_b   1.000
_cell.length_c   1.000
_cell.angle_alpha   90.00
_cell.angle_beta   90.00
_cell.angle_gamma   90.00
#
_symmetry.space_group_name_H-M   'P 1'
#
loop_
_entity.id
_entity.type
_entity.pdbx_description
1 polymer ?
#
loop_
_entity_poly.entity_id
_entity_poly.type
_entity_poly.pdbx_seq_one_letter_code
_entity_poly.pdbx_strand_id
1 'polypeptide(L)'
;PQTSARIRFTDSYPAMGPTEGNLAVLAELDQVSKDMGQGGVAPYDPLKRGAADISFVADYTDGIDGLGTMGSGAHTPQETVNLKTMNALIQRSALLIYRLTR
;
A
#
# COMPACT_ATOMS: atom_id res chain seq x y z
N PRO A 1 26.36 34.16 -19.13
CA PRO A 1 26.52 32.84 -18.49
C PRO A 1 26.87 31.79 -19.54
N GLN A 2 27.83 30.96 -19.20
CA GLN A 2 28.34 29.91 -20.09
C GLN A 2 27.66 28.55 -19.79
N THR A 3 26.66 28.54 -18.91
CA THR A 3 25.93 27.34 -18.53
C THR A 3 24.43 27.48 -18.79
N SER A 4 23.80 26.41 -19.20
CA SER A 4 22.35 26.35 -19.37
C SER A 4 21.82 25.03 -18.81
N ALA A 5 20.56 25.03 -18.37
CA ALA A 5 19.86 23.84 -17.95
C ALA A 5 18.51 23.73 -18.66
N ARG A 6 18.11 22.51 -18.96
CA ARG A 6 16.76 22.21 -19.49
C ARG A 6 16.11 21.19 -18.56
N ILE A 7 14.91 21.50 -18.10
CA ILE A 7 14.08 20.59 -17.32
C ILE A 7 12.92 20.13 -18.20
N ARG A 8 12.66 18.82 -18.17
CA ARG A 8 11.48 18.19 -18.76
C ARG A 8 10.71 17.49 -17.65
N PHE A 9 9.42 17.79 -17.56
CA PHE A 9 8.50 17.05 -16.68
C PHE A 9 7.73 16.04 -17.52
N THR A 10 7.57 14.83 -17.01
CA THR A 10 6.75 13.78 -17.61
C THR A 10 5.91 13.20 -16.49
N ASP A 11 4.58 13.24 -16.67
CA ASP A 11 3.66 12.64 -15.73
C ASP A 11 3.84 11.11 -15.75
N SER A 12 3.79 10.52 -14.56
CA SER A 12 3.90 9.09 -14.35
C SER A 12 2.74 8.64 -13.46
N TYR A 13 3.02 7.90 -12.38
CA TYR A 13 1.98 7.48 -11.45
C TYR A 13 1.34 8.68 -10.75
N PRO A 14 0.00 8.80 -10.73
CA PRO A 14 -0.67 9.84 -9.95
C PRO A 14 -0.45 9.62 -8.45
N ALA A 15 -0.53 10.70 -7.68
CA ALA A 15 -0.47 10.60 -6.24
C ALA A 15 -1.81 10.10 -5.69
N MET A 16 -1.77 9.24 -4.68
CA MET A 16 -2.94 8.81 -3.93
C MET A 16 -2.90 9.42 -2.53
N GLY A 17 -3.85 10.28 -2.22
CA GLY A 17 -4.00 10.91 -0.91
C GLY A 17 -4.72 10.02 0.11
N PRO A 18 -4.61 10.34 1.41
CA PRO A 18 -5.39 9.69 2.46
C PRO A 18 -6.80 10.30 2.49
N THR A 19 -7.73 9.76 1.70
CA THR A 19 -9.15 10.14 1.75
C THR A 19 -9.83 9.50 2.96
N GLU A 20 -11.00 10.02 3.35
CA GLU A 20 -11.81 9.42 4.42
C GLU A 20 -12.20 7.97 4.06
N GLY A 21 -12.55 7.70 2.81
CA GLY A 21 -12.87 6.36 2.33
C GLY A 21 -11.69 5.40 2.39
N ASN A 22 -10.50 5.84 1.95
CA ASN A 22 -9.29 5.02 2.06
C ASN A 22 -8.94 4.70 3.53
N LEU A 23 -9.13 5.67 4.42
CA LEU A 23 -8.90 5.47 5.87
C LEU A 23 -9.96 4.54 6.48
N ALA A 24 -11.20 4.55 5.99
CA ALA A 24 -12.23 3.61 6.43
C ALA A 24 -11.88 2.17 6.02
N VAL A 25 -11.43 1.94 4.78
CA VAL A 25 -10.96 0.61 4.35
C VAL A 25 -9.74 0.16 5.17
N LEU A 26 -8.82 1.08 5.50
CA LEU A 26 -7.69 0.77 6.37
C LEU A 26 -8.12 0.39 7.78
N ALA A 27 -9.15 1.05 8.33
CA ALA A 27 -9.69 0.71 9.65
C ALA A 27 -10.29 -0.71 9.68
N GLU A 28 -10.94 -1.15 8.60
CA GLU A 28 -11.39 -2.55 8.46
C GLU A 28 -10.22 -3.53 8.45
N LEU A 29 -9.15 -3.21 7.73
CA LEU A 29 -7.92 -4.03 7.73
C LEU A 29 -7.30 -4.09 9.14
N ASP A 30 -7.24 -2.97 9.84
CA ASP A 30 -6.73 -2.90 11.21
C ASP A 30 -7.54 -3.80 12.15
N GLN A 31 -8.88 -3.76 12.05
CA GLN A 31 -9.76 -4.62 12.86
C GLN A 31 -9.55 -6.10 12.51
N VAL A 32 -9.50 -6.44 11.22
CA VAL A 32 -9.20 -7.83 10.78
C VAL A 32 -7.87 -8.30 11.35
N SER A 33 -6.84 -7.48 11.27
CA SER A 33 -5.49 -7.82 11.77
C SER A 33 -5.49 -8.08 13.29
N LYS A 34 -6.21 -7.25 14.06
CA LYS A 34 -6.39 -7.42 15.51
C LYS A 34 -7.15 -8.68 15.87
N ASP A 35 -8.26 -8.96 15.16
CA ASP A 35 -9.08 -10.16 15.37
C ASP A 35 -8.30 -11.46 15.09
N MET A 36 -7.32 -11.40 14.19
CA MET A 36 -6.40 -12.50 13.89
C MET A 36 -5.19 -12.57 14.83
N GLY A 37 -5.09 -11.68 15.81
CA GLY A 37 -3.95 -11.62 16.73
C GLY A 37 -2.64 -11.15 16.09
N GLN A 38 -2.71 -10.49 14.95
CA GLN A 38 -1.52 -10.00 14.20
C GLN A 38 -1.11 -8.57 14.60
N GLY A 39 -1.82 -7.95 15.56
CA GLY A 39 -1.59 -6.58 15.97
C GLY A 39 -2.27 -5.54 15.08
N GLY A 40 -2.06 -4.27 15.40
CA GLY A 40 -2.66 -3.16 14.69
C GLY A 40 -1.95 -2.86 13.37
N VAL A 41 -2.71 -2.27 12.44
CA VAL A 41 -2.22 -1.75 11.15
C VAL A 41 -2.48 -0.25 11.11
N ALA A 42 -1.47 0.53 10.75
CA ALA A 42 -1.56 1.98 10.64
C ALA A 42 -1.18 2.45 9.23
N PRO A 43 -1.60 3.66 8.83
CA PRO A 43 -1.20 4.21 7.54
C PRO A 43 0.32 4.39 7.51
N TYR A 44 0.92 4.02 6.38
CA TYR A 44 2.35 4.22 6.17
C TYR A 44 2.61 5.67 5.78
N ASP A 45 3.71 6.23 6.30
CA ASP A 45 4.11 7.62 6.03
C ASP A 45 4.19 7.88 4.52
N PRO A 46 3.43 8.85 3.98
CA PRO A 46 3.43 9.17 2.56
C PRO A 46 4.82 9.51 1.99
N LEU A 47 5.72 10.07 2.81
CA LEU A 47 7.07 10.42 2.39
C LEU A 47 8.01 9.21 2.26
N LYS A 48 7.58 8.04 2.74
CA LYS A 48 8.37 6.79 2.73
C LYS A 48 7.84 5.74 1.77
N ARG A 49 6.72 5.99 1.12
CA ARG A 49 6.09 5.05 0.19
C ARG A 49 6.33 5.43 -1.26
N GLY A 50 6.37 4.42 -2.13
CA GLY A 50 6.37 4.60 -3.57
C GLY A 50 4.97 4.74 -4.16
N ALA A 51 4.90 4.73 -5.49
CA ALA A 51 3.66 4.65 -6.24
C ALA A 51 3.17 3.20 -6.35
N ALA A 52 1.85 3.03 -6.56
CA ALA A 52 1.23 1.74 -6.77
C ALA A 52 0.06 1.86 -7.76
N ASP A 53 -0.32 0.74 -8.39
CA ASP A 53 -1.33 0.71 -9.45
C ASP A 53 -2.70 1.24 -8.99
N ILE A 54 -3.03 1.11 -7.71
CA ILE A 54 -4.25 1.65 -7.13
C ILE A 54 -4.38 3.16 -7.35
N SER A 55 -3.28 3.90 -7.47
CA SER A 55 -3.32 5.35 -7.67
C SER A 55 -4.01 5.77 -8.96
N PHE A 56 -4.06 4.89 -9.98
CA PHE A 56 -4.78 5.15 -11.24
C PHE A 56 -6.30 5.07 -11.13
N VAL A 57 -6.80 4.43 -10.08
CA VAL A 57 -8.24 4.28 -9.83
C VAL A 57 -8.71 4.98 -8.56
N ALA A 58 -7.78 5.62 -7.84
CA ALA A 58 -8.05 6.24 -6.54
C ALA A 58 -9.08 7.40 -6.59
N ASP A 59 -9.26 8.03 -7.75
CA ASP A 59 -10.28 9.07 -7.95
C ASP A 59 -11.69 8.50 -8.12
N TYR A 60 -11.83 7.19 -8.32
CA TYR A 60 -13.09 6.52 -8.63
C TYR A 60 -13.54 5.54 -7.57
N THR A 61 -12.64 5.10 -6.71
CA THR A 61 -12.94 4.11 -5.67
C THR A 61 -12.02 4.26 -4.48
N ASP A 62 -12.54 3.95 -3.31
CA ASP A 62 -11.74 3.84 -2.10
C ASP A 62 -10.94 2.53 -2.10
N GLY A 63 -9.74 2.57 -1.54
CA GLY A 63 -8.90 1.39 -1.49
C GLY A 63 -7.63 1.57 -0.68
N ILE A 64 -6.94 0.47 -0.50
CA ILE A 64 -5.64 0.39 0.17
C ILE A 64 -4.68 -0.47 -0.63
N ASP A 65 -3.40 -0.24 -0.44
CA ASP A 65 -2.31 -1.02 -1.02
C ASP A 65 -1.37 -1.56 0.07
N GLY A 66 -0.37 -2.35 -0.33
CA GLY A 66 0.61 -2.90 0.60
C GLY A 66 0.12 -4.13 1.38
N LEU A 67 -0.82 -4.90 0.83
CA LEU A 67 -1.35 -6.13 1.44
C LEU A 67 -0.48 -7.36 1.21
N GLY A 68 0.57 -7.22 0.40
CA GLY A 68 1.45 -8.32 0.00
C GLY A 68 2.36 -8.83 1.10
N THR A 69 3.30 -9.67 0.71
CA THR A 69 4.27 -10.30 1.62
C THR A 69 5.23 -9.27 2.23
N MET A 70 5.74 -9.59 3.41
CA MET A 70 6.81 -8.80 4.03
C MET A 70 8.17 -9.18 3.44
N GLY A 71 9.06 -8.20 3.35
CA GLY A 71 10.41 -8.39 2.84
C GLY A 71 11.30 -7.20 3.15
N SER A 72 12.46 -7.18 2.54
CA SER A 72 13.42 -6.08 2.66
C SER A 72 14.21 -5.89 1.38
N GLY A 73 14.86 -4.72 1.23
CA GLY A 73 15.71 -4.42 0.11
C GLY A 73 14.97 -4.22 -1.21
N ALA A 74 13.70 -3.79 -1.19
CA ALA A 74 12.91 -3.54 -2.38
C ALA A 74 13.68 -2.71 -3.42
N HIS A 75 13.58 -3.11 -4.70
CA HIS A 75 14.25 -2.49 -5.84
C HIS A 75 15.80 -2.58 -5.81
N THR A 76 16.35 -3.53 -5.07
CA THR A 76 17.80 -3.81 -5.05
C THR A 76 18.12 -5.26 -5.41
N PRO A 77 19.37 -5.58 -5.82
CA PRO A 77 19.78 -6.98 -6.03
C PRO A 77 19.72 -7.85 -4.77
N GLN A 78 19.59 -7.25 -3.60
CA GLN A 78 19.46 -7.93 -2.30
C GLN A 78 18.01 -8.04 -1.82
N GLU A 79 17.04 -7.81 -2.71
CA GLU A 79 15.63 -7.91 -2.36
C GLU A 79 15.28 -9.32 -1.87
N THR A 80 14.56 -9.37 -0.76
CA THR A 80 14.15 -10.63 -0.13
C THR A 80 12.69 -10.59 0.27
N VAL A 81 12.05 -11.76 0.27
CA VAL A 81 10.69 -11.96 0.79
C VAL A 81 10.71 -12.90 1.99
N ASN A 82 9.95 -12.58 3.02
CA ASN A 82 9.77 -13.44 4.19
C ASN A 82 8.60 -14.40 3.98
N LEU A 83 8.89 -15.61 3.49
CA LEU A 83 7.88 -16.62 3.21
C LEU A 83 7.09 -17.05 4.44
N LYS A 84 7.61 -16.91 5.65
CA LYS A 84 6.91 -17.25 6.89
C LYS A 84 5.69 -16.35 7.13
N THR A 85 5.67 -15.15 6.58
CA THR A 85 4.56 -14.21 6.73
C THR A 85 3.45 -14.42 5.69
N MET A 86 3.71 -15.15 4.61
CA MET A 86 2.83 -15.26 3.45
C MET A 86 1.45 -15.80 3.83
N ASN A 87 1.38 -16.92 4.54
CA ASN A 87 0.08 -17.53 4.90
C ASN A 87 -0.77 -16.61 5.77
N ALA A 88 -0.17 -15.94 6.75
CA ALA A 88 -0.88 -15.00 7.62
C ALA A 88 -1.44 -13.81 6.83
N LEU A 89 -0.68 -13.28 5.89
CA LEU A 89 -1.09 -12.13 5.07
C LEU A 89 -2.15 -12.52 4.03
N ILE A 90 -2.09 -13.72 3.45
CA ILE A 90 -3.14 -14.27 2.57
C ILE A 90 -4.45 -14.41 3.35
N GLN A 91 -4.43 -15.00 4.55
CA GLN A 91 -5.62 -15.16 5.39
C GLN A 91 -6.21 -13.83 5.79
N ARG A 92 -5.37 -12.84 6.14
CA ARG A 92 -5.80 -11.48 6.48
C ARG A 92 -6.50 -10.82 5.31
N SER A 93 -5.92 -10.89 4.11
CA SER A 93 -6.52 -10.33 2.90
C SER A 93 -7.83 -11.01 2.53
N ALA A 94 -7.90 -12.35 2.64
CA ALA A 94 -9.12 -13.09 2.38
C ALA A 94 -10.25 -12.72 3.36
N LEU A 95 -9.94 -12.56 4.66
CA LEU A 95 -10.92 -12.13 5.65
C LEU A 95 -11.37 -10.68 5.44
N LEU A 96 -10.45 -9.79 5.04
CA LEU A 96 -10.81 -8.44 4.67
C LEU A 96 -11.80 -8.40 3.50
N ILE A 97 -11.50 -9.10 2.40
CA ILE A 97 -12.38 -9.21 1.23
C ILE A 97 -13.75 -9.74 1.63
N TYR A 98 -13.77 -10.80 2.44
CA TYR A 98 -15.02 -11.38 2.94
C TYR A 98 -15.87 -10.36 3.70
N ARG A 99 -15.27 -9.53 4.58
CA ARG A 99 -15.99 -8.52 5.36
C ARG A 99 -16.48 -7.35 4.50
N LEU A 100 -15.68 -6.92 3.54
CA LEU A 100 -16.05 -5.81 2.65
C LEU A 100 -17.14 -6.17 1.63
N THR A 101 -17.40 -7.44 1.40
CA THR A 101 -18.38 -7.92 0.40
C THR A 101 -19.68 -8.45 1.01
N ARG A 102 -19.94 -8.20 2.28
CA ARG A 102 -21.12 -8.70 3.02
C ARG A 102 -22.11 -7.63 3.41
#